data_695575dff873f1d0dec72680fff2c0c2
#
_entry.id   695575dff873f1d0dec72680fff2c0c2
#
_cell.length_a   1.000
_cell.length_b   1.000
_cell.length_c   1.000
_cell.angle_alpha   90.00
_cell.angle_beta   90.00
_cell.angle_gamma   90.00
#
_symmetry.space_group_name_H-M   'P 1'
#
loop_
_entity.id
_entity.type
_entity.pdbx_description
1 polymer ?
#
loop_
_entity_poly.entity_id
_entity_poly.type
_entity_poly.pdbx_seq_one_letter_code
_entity_poly.pdbx_strand_id
1 'polypeptide(L)'
;HLRSTYFSTPSTLAHGAYPFWSGELFNKGRASAADRIEIDISHSALAGGLLCADGQWRQIVTIEDALAGGCTLFDLDQLRRENSDEDFKNLFMCEFVDDKASVFPFEELQRCMVDVMETWEDFAPFADHPFGSRPVWIGYDPSHTGDSAGCVVLAPPVVSGGKFRMLERHQWKGMDFAAQAEGIRRLTEKYNVEYIGIDATGLGLGVFQLVRSFYPAARGIRYTPEMKTAMVLKAKDTIRRGCLEYDAGATDVTQSFMSIRKTMTSSGRSATYEASRTEEASHADIAWATMHALLNEPLSAGSGMQPKSILEFN
;
A
#
# COMPACT_ATOMS: atom_id res chain seq x y z
N HIS A 1 -1.41 -21.90 -39.72
CA HIS A 1 -2.00 -21.32 -38.54
C HIS A 1 -0.91 -21.20 -37.48
N LEU A 2 -0.53 -19.97 -37.11
CA LEU A 2 0.36 -19.68 -35.97
C LEU A 2 -0.43 -19.95 -34.69
N ARG A 3 0.10 -20.82 -33.84
CA ARG A 3 -0.41 -21.01 -32.47
C ARG A 3 0.40 -20.15 -31.54
N SER A 4 -0.26 -19.36 -30.71
CA SER A 4 0.38 -18.57 -29.66
C SER A 4 0.09 -19.21 -28.31
N THR A 5 1.14 -19.33 -27.48
CA THR A 5 1.01 -19.82 -26.11
C THR A 5 1.46 -18.71 -25.16
N TYR A 6 0.67 -18.46 -24.14
CA TYR A 6 0.95 -17.42 -23.13
C TYR A 6 1.10 -18.10 -21.77
N PHE A 7 2.15 -17.72 -21.05
CA PHE A 7 2.38 -18.13 -19.67
C PHE A 7 2.44 -16.88 -18.81
N SER A 8 1.72 -16.84 -17.71
CA SER A 8 1.73 -15.72 -16.79
C SER A 8 1.23 -16.17 -15.42
N THR A 9 1.72 -15.51 -14.37
CA THR A 9 1.04 -15.48 -13.08
C THR A 9 -0.09 -14.46 -13.18
N PRO A 10 -1.28 -14.72 -12.66
CA PRO A 10 -2.36 -13.75 -12.63
C PRO A 10 -1.97 -12.53 -11.79
N SER A 11 -2.60 -11.42 -12.08
CA SER A 11 -2.44 -10.18 -11.33
C SER A 11 -3.82 -9.73 -10.81
N THR A 12 -4.26 -8.51 -11.10
CA THR A 12 -5.57 -8.02 -10.69
C THR A 12 -6.63 -8.27 -11.76
N LEU A 13 -7.89 -8.18 -11.39
CA LEU A 13 -9.03 -8.25 -12.34
C LEU A 13 -8.99 -7.13 -13.39
N ALA A 14 -8.34 -5.99 -13.10
CA ALA A 14 -8.11 -4.90 -14.06
C ALA A 14 -6.99 -5.20 -15.06
N HIS A 15 -6.21 -6.28 -14.88
CA HIS A 15 -5.14 -6.62 -15.81
C HIS A 15 -5.67 -6.94 -17.21
N GLY A 16 -5.02 -6.41 -18.25
CA GLY A 16 -5.45 -6.58 -19.64
C GLY A 16 -5.56 -8.02 -20.14
N ALA A 17 -4.93 -8.99 -19.47
CA ALA A 17 -5.08 -10.41 -19.77
C ALA A 17 -6.36 -11.03 -19.18
N TYR A 18 -6.97 -10.41 -18.14
CA TYR A 18 -8.14 -10.98 -17.49
C TYR A 18 -9.35 -11.12 -18.44
N PRO A 19 -9.74 -10.10 -19.24
CA PRO A 19 -10.84 -10.25 -20.20
C PRO A 19 -10.60 -11.34 -21.25
N PHE A 20 -9.33 -11.61 -21.61
CA PHE A 20 -8.97 -12.72 -22.48
C PHE A 20 -9.08 -14.04 -21.73
N TRP A 21 -8.59 -14.12 -20.50
CA TRP A 21 -8.61 -15.31 -19.67
C TRP A 21 -10.04 -15.71 -19.25
N SER A 22 -10.88 -14.74 -18.88
CA SER A 22 -12.27 -14.95 -18.44
C SER A 22 -13.24 -15.22 -19.59
N GLY A 23 -12.83 -14.98 -20.83
CA GLY A 23 -13.73 -15.06 -21.99
C GLY A 23 -14.54 -13.77 -22.24
N GLU A 24 -14.37 -12.73 -21.43
CA GLU A 24 -15.07 -11.46 -21.64
C GLU A 24 -14.75 -10.83 -22.99
N LEU A 25 -13.49 -10.96 -23.45
CA LEU A 25 -13.06 -10.44 -24.74
C LEU A 25 -13.83 -11.10 -25.90
N PHE A 26 -14.09 -12.41 -25.80
CA PHE A 26 -14.91 -13.15 -26.76
C PHE A 26 -16.36 -12.65 -26.76
N ASN A 27 -16.89 -12.29 -25.60
CA ASN A 27 -18.25 -11.80 -25.44
C ASN A 27 -18.44 -10.34 -25.89
N LYS A 28 -17.36 -9.53 -25.93
CA LYS A 28 -17.40 -8.09 -26.19
C LYS A 28 -18.04 -7.69 -27.52
N GLY A 29 -17.99 -8.57 -28.53
CA GLY A 29 -18.60 -8.34 -29.84
C GLY A 29 -19.99 -8.95 -30.01
N ARG A 30 -20.60 -9.55 -28.97
CA ARG A 30 -21.84 -10.32 -29.06
C ARG A 30 -22.99 -9.59 -28.41
N ALA A 31 -23.96 -9.16 -29.23
CA ALA A 31 -25.09 -8.35 -28.79
C ALA A 31 -26.12 -9.17 -27.99
N SER A 32 -26.34 -10.45 -28.36
CA SER A 32 -27.31 -11.31 -27.70
C SER A 32 -26.72 -12.02 -26.49
N ALA A 33 -27.44 -12.02 -25.37
CA ALA A 33 -27.07 -12.80 -24.20
C ALA A 33 -26.98 -14.30 -24.48
N ALA A 34 -27.78 -14.81 -25.43
CA ALA A 34 -27.79 -16.22 -25.83
C ALA A 34 -26.51 -16.64 -26.57
N ASP A 35 -25.78 -15.70 -27.17
CA ASP A 35 -24.53 -15.95 -27.87
C ASP A 35 -23.28 -15.80 -26.97
N ARG A 36 -23.47 -15.36 -25.74
CA ARG A 36 -22.38 -15.21 -24.77
C ARG A 36 -22.03 -16.56 -24.17
N ILE A 37 -20.72 -16.74 -23.96
CA ILE A 37 -20.18 -17.92 -23.27
C ILE A 37 -19.83 -17.55 -21.84
N GLU A 38 -19.93 -18.52 -20.96
CA GLU A 38 -19.39 -18.47 -19.61
C GLU A 38 -18.28 -19.53 -19.52
N ILE A 39 -17.14 -19.13 -18.99
CA ILE A 39 -15.98 -20.02 -18.82
C ILE A 39 -15.73 -20.14 -17.32
N ASP A 40 -15.77 -21.36 -16.82
CA ASP A 40 -15.31 -21.65 -15.47
C ASP A 40 -13.79 -21.58 -15.43
N ILE A 41 -13.27 -20.49 -14.84
CA ILE A 41 -11.85 -20.23 -14.70
C ILE A 41 -11.28 -20.70 -13.34
N SER A 42 -12.05 -21.50 -12.59
CA SER A 42 -11.56 -22.06 -11.33
C SER A 42 -10.44 -23.08 -11.55
N HIS A 43 -9.59 -23.25 -10.53
CA HIS A 43 -8.55 -24.28 -10.56
C HIS A 43 -9.14 -25.68 -10.76
N SER A 44 -10.27 -25.99 -10.10
CA SER A 44 -10.91 -27.31 -10.25
C SER A 44 -11.34 -27.64 -11.68
N ALA A 45 -11.71 -26.62 -12.47
CA ALA A 45 -12.08 -26.80 -13.87
C ALA A 45 -10.84 -26.88 -14.78
N LEU A 46 -9.76 -26.19 -14.45
CA LEU A 46 -8.64 -25.96 -15.37
C LEU A 46 -7.33 -26.67 -14.97
N ALA A 47 -7.26 -27.37 -13.85
CA ALA A 47 -6.03 -28.06 -13.41
C ALA A 47 -5.50 -29.07 -14.44
N GLY A 48 -6.37 -29.81 -15.07
CA GLY A 48 -6.01 -30.79 -16.11
C GLY A 48 -5.81 -30.23 -17.51
N GLY A 49 -6.07 -28.93 -17.68
CA GLY A 49 -6.16 -28.28 -19.00
C GLY A 49 -7.48 -28.58 -19.70
N LEU A 50 -8.09 -27.54 -20.26
CA LEU A 50 -9.40 -27.61 -20.91
C LEU A 50 -9.44 -26.75 -22.18
N LEU A 51 -10.00 -27.31 -23.25
CA LEU A 51 -10.39 -26.53 -24.44
C LEU A 51 -11.74 -25.88 -24.14
N CYS A 52 -11.72 -24.56 -23.92
CA CYS A 52 -12.91 -23.79 -23.52
C CYS A 52 -13.82 -23.44 -24.71
N ALA A 53 -15.03 -22.97 -24.42
CA ALA A 53 -16.06 -22.65 -25.41
C ALA A 53 -15.67 -21.56 -26.42
N ASP A 54 -14.68 -20.72 -26.09
CA ASP A 54 -14.10 -19.73 -27.00
C ASP A 54 -13.01 -20.29 -27.91
N GLY A 55 -12.77 -21.59 -27.88
CA GLY A 55 -11.75 -22.26 -28.67
C GLY A 55 -10.32 -22.09 -28.14
N GLN A 56 -10.15 -21.49 -26.95
CA GLN A 56 -8.84 -21.36 -26.28
C GLN A 56 -8.62 -22.52 -25.31
N TRP A 57 -7.43 -23.09 -25.36
CA TRP A 57 -7.01 -24.06 -24.36
C TRP A 57 -6.44 -23.31 -23.13
N ARG A 58 -6.92 -23.64 -21.93
CA ARG A 58 -6.49 -23.06 -20.67
C ARG A 58 -6.04 -24.13 -19.70
N GLN A 59 -5.05 -23.79 -18.88
CA GLN A 59 -4.62 -24.62 -17.75
C GLN A 59 -4.17 -23.74 -16.61
N ILE A 60 -4.47 -24.15 -15.38
CA ILE A 60 -3.92 -23.59 -14.15
C ILE A 60 -3.02 -24.64 -13.52
N VAL A 61 -1.82 -24.24 -13.11
CA VAL A 61 -0.89 -25.05 -12.33
C VAL A 61 -0.51 -24.26 -11.10
N THR A 62 -0.96 -24.72 -9.94
CA THR A 62 -0.67 -24.11 -8.64
C THR A 62 0.60 -24.70 -8.05
N ILE A 63 1.08 -24.11 -6.93
CA ILE A 63 2.19 -24.70 -6.17
C ILE A 63 1.81 -26.07 -5.61
N GLU A 64 0.54 -26.28 -5.22
CA GLU A 64 0.06 -27.56 -4.71
C GLU A 64 0.11 -28.64 -5.80
N ASP A 65 -0.25 -28.30 -7.05
CA ASP A 65 -0.10 -29.21 -8.19
C ASP A 65 1.38 -29.54 -8.46
N ALA A 66 2.25 -28.54 -8.36
CA ALA A 66 3.69 -28.76 -8.57
C ALA A 66 4.27 -29.70 -7.51
N LEU A 67 3.91 -29.52 -6.23
CA LEU A 67 4.33 -30.41 -5.14
C LEU A 67 3.76 -31.82 -5.31
N ALA A 68 2.48 -31.95 -5.66
CA ALA A 68 1.85 -33.22 -5.95
C ALA A 68 2.51 -33.94 -7.15
N GLY A 69 3.01 -33.16 -8.12
CA GLY A 69 3.80 -33.63 -9.26
C GLY A 69 5.25 -33.99 -8.94
N GLY A 70 5.68 -33.88 -7.67
CA GLY A 70 7.02 -34.24 -7.21
C GLY A 70 8.03 -33.11 -7.18
N CYS A 71 7.61 -31.85 -7.28
CA CYS A 71 8.48 -30.69 -7.06
C CYS A 71 8.91 -30.62 -5.59
N THR A 72 10.20 -30.53 -5.33
CA THR A 72 10.78 -30.45 -3.97
C THR A 72 11.50 -29.13 -3.71
N LEU A 73 11.32 -28.15 -4.60
CA LEU A 73 12.06 -26.88 -4.53
C LEU A 73 11.48 -25.89 -3.50
N PHE A 74 10.24 -26.11 -3.04
CA PHE A 74 9.52 -25.15 -2.21
C PHE A 74 9.02 -25.80 -0.92
N ASP A 75 9.13 -25.07 0.18
CA ASP A 75 8.47 -25.35 1.46
C ASP A 75 7.15 -24.56 1.51
N LEU A 76 6.02 -25.26 1.42
CA LEU A 76 4.69 -24.66 1.40
C LEU A 76 4.39 -23.88 2.69
N ASP A 77 4.78 -24.44 3.84
CA ASP A 77 4.53 -23.81 5.13
C ASP A 77 5.38 -22.55 5.31
N GLN A 78 6.59 -22.54 4.80
CA GLN A 78 7.43 -21.35 4.77
C GLN A 78 6.81 -20.28 3.88
N LEU A 79 6.39 -20.61 2.67
CA LEU A 79 5.76 -19.66 1.75
C LEU A 79 4.47 -19.06 2.32
N ARG A 80 3.67 -19.86 3.02
CA ARG A 80 2.45 -19.35 3.69
C ARG A 80 2.77 -18.41 4.86
N ARG A 81 3.87 -18.61 5.58
CA ARG A 81 4.31 -17.71 6.66
C ARG A 81 4.90 -16.39 6.13
N GLU A 82 5.57 -16.44 4.99
CA GLU A 82 6.27 -15.29 4.40
C GLU A 82 5.36 -14.37 3.60
N ASN A 83 4.20 -14.86 3.14
CA ASN A 83 3.28 -14.13 2.30
C ASN A 83 1.94 -13.88 3.03
N SER A 84 1.24 -12.78 2.67
CA SER A 84 -0.15 -12.62 3.06
C SER A 84 -1.03 -13.67 2.35
N ASP A 85 -2.22 -13.97 2.91
CA ASP A 85 -3.16 -14.91 2.26
C ASP A 85 -3.51 -14.48 0.84
N GLU A 86 -3.65 -13.17 0.60
CA GLU A 86 -3.95 -12.61 -0.72
C GLU A 86 -2.78 -12.79 -1.68
N ASP A 87 -1.56 -12.46 -1.23
CA ASP A 87 -0.36 -12.65 -2.06
C ASP A 87 -0.08 -14.13 -2.31
N PHE A 88 -0.30 -14.98 -1.29
CA PHE A 88 -0.16 -16.43 -1.47
C PHE A 88 -1.14 -16.97 -2.51
N LYS A 89 -2.41 -16.59 -2.44
CA LYS A 89 -3.42 -16.97 -3.43
C LYS A 89 -3.08 -16.47 -4.84
N ASN A 90 -2.63 -15.23 -4.94
CA ASN A 90 -2.27 -14.66 -6.23
C ASN A 90 -1.03 -15.31 -6.85
N LEU A 91 0.09 -15.38 -6.10
CA LEU A 91 1.39 -15.81 -6.62
C LEU A 91 1.51 -17.32 -6.78
N PHE A 92 0.91 -18.09 -5.87
CA PHE A 92 1.13 -19.53 -5.78
C PHE A 92 -0.11 -20.36 -6.08
N MET A 93 -1.32 -19.81 -5.88
CA MET A 93 -2.58 -20.48 -6.19
C MET A 93 -3.20 -19.99 -7.50
N CYS A 94 -2.54 -19.07 -8.20
CA CYS A 94 -2.98 -18.53 -9.49
C CYS A 94 -4.38 -17.88 -9.47
N GLU A 95 -4.76 -17.22 -8.37
CA GLU A 95 -6.00 -16.48 -8.27
C GLU A 95 -5.80 -15.00 -8.66
N PHE A 96 -6.77 -14.42 -9.39
CA PHE A 96 -6.77 -13.00 -9.66
C PHE A 96 -7.21 -12.21 -8.42
N VAL A 97 -6.51 -11.12 -8.12
CA VAL A 97 -6.84 -10.22 -7.01
C VAL A 97 -7.95 -9.26 -7.43
N ASP A 98 -8.97 -9.11 -6.58
CA ASP A 98 -9.98 -8.05 -6.78
C ASP A 98 -9.39 -6.69 -6.41
N ASP A 99 -9.01 -5.92 -7.42
CA ASP A 99 -8.46 -4.57 -7.29
C ASP A 99 -9.46 -3.53 -6.75
N LYS A 100 -10.73 -3.91 -6.62
CA LYS A 100 -11.75 -3.09 -5.94
C LYS A 100 -11.74 -3.26 -4.43
N ALA A 101 -11.18 -4.35 -3.93
CA ALA A 101 -11.04 -4.57 -2.48
C ALA A 101 -9.98 -3.63 -1.89
N SER A 102 -10.21 -3.18 -0.64
CA SER A 102 -9.20 -2.40 0.09
C SER A 102 -7.99 -3.27 0.43
N VAL A 103 -6.81 -2.69 0.28
CA VAL A 103 -5.55 -3.32 0.72
C VAL A 103 -5.47 -3.40 2.25
N PHE A 104 -6.19 -2.50 2.94
CA PHE A 104 -6.27 -2.41 4.39
C PHE A 104 -7.69 -2.70 4.86
N PRO A 105 -7.99 -3.96 5.28
CA PRO A 105 -9.30 -4.34 5.78
C PRO A 105 -9.66 -3.59 7.07
N PHE A 106 -10.93 -3.26 7.24
CA PHE A 106 -11.41 -2.54 8.43
C PHE A 106 -11.09 -3.27 9.73
N GLU A 107 -11.19 -4.59 9.75
CA GLU A 107 -10.93 -5.43 10.92
C GLU A 107 -9.49 -5.31 11.42
N GLU A 108 -8.52 -5.12 10.50
CA GLU A 108 -7.12 -4.91 10.86
C GLU A 108 -6.90 -3.49 11.38
N LEU A 109 -7.52 -2.49 10.76
CA LEU A 109 -7.47 -1.09 11.19
C LEU A 109 -8.13 -0.89 12.57
N GLN A 110 -9.22 -1.62 12.86
CA GLN A 110 -9.90 -1.56 14.14
C GLN A 110 -8.99 -1.94 15.31
N ARG A 111 -8.05 -2.87 15.12
CA ARG A 111 -7.07 -3.25 16.15
C ARG A 111 -6.05 -2.15 16.46
N CYS A 112 -5.95 -1.17 15.57
CA CYS A 112 -5.05 -0.02 15.69
C CYS A 112 -5.72 1.17 16.40
N MET A 113 -7.03 1.12 16.61
CA MET A 113 -7.81 2.19 17.24
C MET A 113 -7.71 2.11 18.76
N VAL A 114 -7.38 3.22 19.38
CA VAL A 114 -7.29 3.35 20.84
C VAL A 114 -7.99 4.62 21.30
N ASP A 115 -8.45 4.65 22.55
CA ASP A 115 -8.75 5.92 23.21
C ASP A 115 -7.43 6.54 23.66
N VAL A 116 -7.02 7.60 22.97
CA VAL A 116 -5.73 8.27 23.21
C VAL A 116 -5.65 8.85 24.61
N MET A 117 -6.77 9.41 25.12
CA MET A 117 -6.79 10.06 26.42
C MET A 117 -6.69 9.06 27.58
N GLU A 118 -7.17 7.83 27.37
CA GLU A 118 -7.08 6.75 28.36
C GLU A 118 -5.79 5.94 28.23
N THR A 119 -5.27 5.78 27.00
CA THR A 119 -4.19 4.84 26.70
C THR A 119 -2.80 5.48 26.77
N TRP A 120 -2.65 6.76 26.38
CA TRP A 120 -1.34 7.43 26.27
C TRP A 120 -1.12 8.43 27.41
N GLU A 121 -0.82 7.94 28.60
CA GLU A 121 -0.56 8.76 29.81
C GLU A 121 0.57 9.78 29.62
N ASP A 122 1.48 9.52 28.68
CA ASP A 122 2.68 10.30 28.40
C ASP A 122 2.50 11.28 27.24
N PHE A 123 1.28 11.49 26.74
CA PHE A 123 0.94 12.43 25.67
C PHE A 123 -0.06 13.47 26.16
N ALA A 124 0.31 14.73 26.05
CA ALA A 124 -0.52 15.86 26.49
C ALA A 124 -0.90 16.75 25.28
N PRO A 125 -1.95 16.40 24.50
CA PRO A 125 -2.24 17.01 23.19
C PRO A 125 -2.44 18.53 23.19
N PHE A 126 -2.78 19.11 24.34
CA PHE A 126 -3.04 20.54 24.50
C PHE A 126 -1.84 21.32 25.05
N ALA A 127 -0.71 20.69 25.33
CA ALA A 127 0.50 21.37 25.78
C ALA A 127 1.28 21.94 24.58
N ASP A 128 2.12 22.96 24.84
CA ASP A 128 2.99 23.55 23.83
C ASP A 128 3.97 22.52 23.25
N HIS A 129 4.44 21.59 24.08
CA HIS A 129 5.26 20.44 23.67
C HIS A 129 4.57 19.14 24.08
N PRO A 130 3.60 18.64 23.28
CA PRO A 130 2.70 17.56 23.69
C PRO A 130 3.39 16.23 24.00
N PHE A 131 4.58 16.00 23.45
CA PHE A 131 5.33 14.77 23.60
C PHE A 131 6.69 14.98 24.28
N GLY A 132 6.93 16.18 24.83
CA GLY A 132 8.19 16.56 25.48
C GLY A 132 9.38 16.48 24.50
N SER A 133 10.52 15.96 24.98
CA SER A 133 11.75 15.82 24.19
C SER A 133 11.84 14.51 23.40
N ARG A 134 10.82 13.67 23.43
CA ARG A 134 10.85 12.38 22.74
C ARG A 134 10.78 12.56 21.22
N PRO A 135 11.49 11.71 20.46
CA PRO A 135 11.55 11.85 19.03
C PRO A 135 10.20 11.56 18.36
N VAL A 136 9.95 12.31 17.29
CA VAL A 136 8.83 12.05 16.38
C VAL A 136 9.31 12.08 14.93
N TRP A 137 8.54 11.44 14.07
CA TRP A 137 8.74 11.42 12.62
C TRP A 137 7.55 12.07 11.94
N ILE A 138 7.82 12.88 10.93
CA ILE A 138 6.79 13.51 10.10
C ILE A 138 6.77 12.81 8.75
N GLY A 139 5.59 12.42 8.31
CA GLY A 139 5.33 12.04 6.95
C GLY A 139 4.44 13.07 6.28
N TYR A 140 4.71 13.39 5.03
CA TYR A 140 3.98 14.41 4.32
C TYR A 140 3.73 14.03 2.86
N ASP A 141 2.45 14.08 2.48
CA ASP A 141 1.95 13.87 1.12
C ASP A 141 1.41 15.20 0.58
N PRO A 142 2.19 15.92 -0.26
CA PRO A 142 1.82 17.24 -0.76
C PRO A 142 0.72 17.14 -1.81
N SER A 143 -0.15 18.16 -1.86
CA SER A 143 -1.12 18.32 -2.92
C SER A 143 -1.02 19.69 -3.59
N HIS A 144 -1.59 19.79 -4.79
CA HIS A 144 -1.77 21.06 -5.49
C HIS A 144 -3.10 21.72 -5.08
N THR A 145 -3.26 23.00 -5.44
CA THR A 145 -4.50 23.76 -5.22
C THR A 145 -5.72 23.01 -5.76
N GLY A 146 -6.61 22.59 -4.86
CA GLY A 146 -7.82 21.82 -5.17
C GLY A 146 -7.93 20.50 -4.41
N ASP A 147 -6.82 19.81 -4.22
CA ASP A 147 -6.73 18.58 -3.42
C ASP A 147 -6.27 18.88 -1.99
N SER A 148 -6.38 17.92 -1.09
CA SER A 148 -5.86 18.05 0.26
C SER A 148 -4.45 17.46 0.38
N ALA A 149 -3.57 18.12 1.14
CA ALA A 149 -2.28 17.60 1.52
C ALA A 149 -2.38 16.90 2.87
N GLY A 150 -1.78 15.73 3.00
CA GLY A 150 -1.74 14.96 4.24
C GLY A 150 -0.44 15.19 5.01
N CYS A 151 -0.54 15.45 6.32
CA CYS A 151 0.61 15.53 7.22
C CYS A 151 0.35 14.71 8.48
N VAL A 152 1.31 13.88 8.87
CA VAL A 152 1.20 13.00 10.04
C VAL A 152 2.43 13.17 10.92
N VAL A 153 2.21 13.28 12.23
CA VAL A 153 3.25 13.20 13.26
C VAL A 153 3.16 11.85 13.93
N LEU A 154 4.20 11.04 13.77
CA LEU A 154 4.25 9.67 14.24
C LEU A 154 5.35 9.51 15.30
N ALA A 155 5.00 9.04 16.50
CA ALA A 155 5.99 8.65 17.50
C ALA A 155 6.48 7.23 17.21
N PRO A 156 7.79 7.01 17.05
CA PRO A 156 8.34 5.67 16.89
C PRO A 156 8.24 4.87 18.20
N PRO A 157 8.26 3.53 18.12
CA PRO A 157 8.30 2.69 19.31
C PRO A 157 9.61 2.87 20.08
N VAL A 158 9.51 2.87 21.41
CA VAL A 158 10.69 2.96 22.30
C VAL A 158 11.54 1.70 22.23
N VAL A 159 10.91 0.56 21.96
CA VAL A 159 11.57 -0.76 21.86
C VAL A 159 11.24 -1.39 20.51
N SER A 160 12.17 -2.19 20.00
CA SER A 160 11.95 -2.93 18.75
C SER A 160 10.69 -3.79 18.83
N GLY A 161 9.84 -3.72 17.81
CA GLY A 161 8.56 -4.42 17.77
C GLY A 161 7.46 -3.79 18.62
N GLY A 162 7.71 -2.62 19.24
CA GLY A 162 6.70 -1.82 19.91
C GLY A 162 5.75 -1.13 18.92
N LYS A 163 4.93 -0.24 19.46
CA LYS A 163 3.85 0.42 18.70
C LYS A 163 4.26 1.82 18.25
N PHE A 164 3.99 2.14 17.01
CA PHE A 164 3.95 3.50 16.51
C PHE A 164 2.68 4.17 16.97
N ARG A 165 2.74 5.46 17.32
CA ARG A 165 1.58 6.24 17.76
C ARG A 165 1.41 7.47 16.87
N MET A 166 0.27 7.62 16.23
CA MET A 166 -0.08 8.79 15.43
C MET A 166 -0.55 9.91 16.37
N LEU A 167 0.37 10.81 16.72
CA LEU A 167 0.11 11.89 17.68
C LEU A 167 -0.74 13.01 17.08
N GLU A 168 -0.47 13.39 15.83
CA GLU A 168 -1.23 14.39 15.09
C GLU A 168 -1.38 14.00 13.63
N ARG A 169 -2.45 14.50 13.04
CA ARG A 169 -2.72 14.43 11.62
C ARG A 169 -3.37 15.70 11.13
N HIS A 170 -3.03 16.11 9.93
CA HIS A 170 -3.58 17.30 9.29
C HIS A 170 -3.92 17.00 7.85
N GLN A 171 -5.04 17.55 7.40
CA GLN A 171 -5.42 17.63 6.00
C GLN A 171 -5.52 19.11 5.62
N TRP A 172 -4.57 19.58 4.82
CA TRP A 172 -4.52 20.98 4.41
C TRP A 172 -5.09 21.14 3.02
N LYS A 173 -6.24 21.78 2.93
CA LYS A 173 -6.94 22.00 1.67
C LYS A 173 -6.74 23.43 1.19
N GLY A 174 -6.42 23.59 -0.12
CA GLY A 174 -6.29 24.91 -0.74
C GLY A 174 -5.09 25.74 -0.29
N MET A 175 -4.12 25.15 0.41
CA MET A 175 -2.88 25.83 0.83
C MET A 175 -1.86 25.81 -0.31
N ASP A 176 -1.18 26.93 -0.51
CA ASP A 176 -0.01 26.98 -1.39
C ASP A 176 1.21 26.27 -0.75
N PHE A 177 2.24 26.04 -1.53
CA PHE A 177 3.43 25.32 -1.08
C PHE A 177 4.16 26.00 0.08
N ALA A 178 4.16 27.34 0.12
CA ALA A 178 4.78 28.09 1.20
C ALA A 178 4.01 27.91 2.52
N ALA A 179 2.69 27.97 2.47
CA ALA A 179 1.83 27.73 3.61
C ALA A 179 1.93 26.27 4.11
N GLN A 180 2.01 25.29 3.20
CA GLN A 180 2.23 23.89 3.53
C GLN A 180 3.59 23.70 4.25
N ALA A 181 4.68 24.25 3.72
CA ALA A 181 6.01 24.20 4.34
C ALA A 181 6.03 24.87 5.71
N GLU A 182 5.33 26.02 5.85
CA GLU A 182 5.18 26.72 7.12
C GLU A 182 4.41 25.90 8.16
N GLY A 183 3.37 25.14 7.73
CA GLY A 183 2.67 24.19 8.58
C GLY A 183 3.62 23.13 9.14
N ILE A 184 4.49 22.56 8.30
CA ILE A 184 5.50 21.60 8.74
C ILE A 184 6.52 22.27 9.67
N ARG A 185 6.96 23.52 9.40
CA ARG A 185 7.89 24.24 10.26
C ARG A 185 7.35 24.39 11.68
N ARG A 186 6.08 24.75 11.85
CA ARG A 186 5.42 24.84 13.16
C ARG A 186 5.43 23.51 13.91
N LEU A 187 5.28 22.39 13.21
CA LEU A 187 5.39 21.06 13.82
C LEU A 187 6.81 20.78 14.32
N THR A 188 7.85 21.28 13.63
CA THR A 188 9.26 21.15 14.11
C THR A 188 9.55 22.03 15.32
N GLU A 189 8.77 23.07 15.57
CA GLU A 189 8.84 23.89 16.79
C GLU A 189 8.10 23.24 17.97
N LYS A 190 7.01 22.53 17.66
CA LYS A 190 6.14 21.87 18.64
C LYS A 190 6.70 20.52 19.13
N TYR A 191 7.40 19.79 18.27
CA TYR A 191 7.90 18.44 18.51
C TYR A 191 9.41 18.33 18.30
N ASN A 192 10.03 17.38 18.98
CA ASN A 192 11.42 16.95 18.69
C ASN A 192 11.43 16.07 17.43
N VAL A 193 11.52 16.68 16.26
CA VAL A 193 11.46 15.98 14.98
C VAL A 193 12.82 15.43 14.60
N GLU A 194 12.94 14.11 14.43
CA GLU A 194 14.15 13.43 13.97
C GLU A 194 14.12 13.05 12.49
N TYR A 195 12.94 12.98 11.91
CA TYR A 195 12.78 12.58 10.52
C TYR A 195 11.60 13.30 9.87
N ILE A 196 11.79 13.71 8.62
CA ILE A 196 10.71 14.20 7.76
C ILE A 196 10.83 13.48 6.40
N GLY A 197 9.80 12.70 6.06
CA GLY A 197 9.66 12.05 4.75
C GLY A 197 8.59 12.75 3.91
N ILE A 198 8.91 13.17 2.70
CA ILE A 198 8.03 13.97 1.83
C ILE A 198 7.98 13.32 0.45
N ASP A 199 6.79 13.16 -0.14
CA ASP A 199 6.72 12.85 -1.56
C ASP A 199 7.32 14.01 -2.37
N ALA A 200 8.42 13.72 -3.06
CA ALA A 200 9.13 14.65 -3.95
C ALA A 200 8.84 14.35 -5.43
N THR A 201 7.76 13.64 -5.75
CA THR A 201 7.35 13.34 -7.11
C THR A 201 6.63 14.54 -7.73
N GLY A 202 7.03 14.96 -8.91
CA GLY A 202 6.36 16.05 -9.63
C GLY A 202 6.28 17.34 -8.81
N LEU A 203 5.07 17.78 -8.50
CA LEU A 203 4.80 19.03 -7.77
C LEU A 203 5.31 19.02 -6.32
N GLY A 204 5.39 17.85 -5.69
CA GLY A 204 5.89 17.69 -4.32
C GLY A 204 7.34 18.16 -4.14
N LEU A 205 8.12 18.19 -5.22
CA LEU A 205 9.49 18.72 -5.19
C LEU A 205 9.55 20.17 -4.70
N GLY A 206 8.54 20.99 -5.00
CA GLY A 206 8.49 22.40 -4.55
C GLY A 206 8.40 22.52 -3.02
N VAL A 207 7.47 21.79 -2.39
CA VAL A 207 7.35 21.76 -0.92
C VAL A 207 8.59 21.16 -0.28
N PHE A 208 9.12 20.07 -0.85
CA PHE A 208 10.34 19.44 -0.36
C PHE A 208 11.53 20.40 -0.31
N GLN A 209 11.74 21.22 -1.35
CA GLN A 209 12.80 22.21 -1.38
C GLN A 209 12.60 23.30 -0.29
N LEU A 210 11.37 23.75 -0.08
CA LEU A 210 11.04 24.72 0.97
C LEU A 210 11.31 24.14 2.36
N VAL A 211 10.89 22.90 2.62
CA VAL A 211 11.14 22.23 3.90
C VAL A 211 12.64 22.04 4.14
N ARG A 212 13.42 21.67 3.11
CA ARG A 212 14.88 21.55 3.24
C ARG A 212 15.58 22.84 3.62
N SER A 213 15.00 24.00 3.37
CA SER A 213 15.60 25.28 3.75
C SER A 213 15.71 25.46 5.27
N PHE A 214 14.78 24.89 6.05
CA PHE A 214 14.79 24.94 7.50
C PHE A 214 15.05 23.58 8.17
N TYR A 215 14.85 22.47 7.44
CA TYR A 215 15.16 21.10 7.89
C TYR A 215 15.98 20.36 6.83
N PRO A 216 17.30 20.58 6.74
CA PRO A 216 18.16 20.04 5.67
C PRO A 216 18.17 18.51 5.59
N ALA A 217 17.88 17.82 6.70
CA ALA A 217 17.84 16.35 6.79
C ALA A 217 16.54 15.73 6.24
N ALA A 218 15.58 16.55 5.75
CA ALA A 218 14.36 16.03 5.14
C ALA A 218 14.67 15.10 3.96
N ARG A 219 13.94 14.00 3.87
CA ARG A 219 14.10 12.99 2.80
C ARG A 219 12.99 13.11 1.78
N GLY A 220 13.37 13.32 0.52
CA GLY A 220 12.46 13.26 -0.62
C GLY A 220 12.26 11.82 -1.07
N ILE A 221 11.00 11.41 -1.14
CA ILE A 221 10.57 10.09 -1.59
C ILE A 221 10.08 10.25 -3.02
N ARG A 222 10.60 9.43 -3.94
CA ARG A 222 10.12 9.41 -5.33
C ARG A 222 9.22 8.20 -5.54
N TYR A 223 8.02 8.42 -6.01
CA TYR A 223 7.08 7.35 -6.29
C TYR A 223 7.48 6.58 -7.55
N THR A 224 7.93 5.36 -7.33
CA THR A 224 7.98 4.31 -8.34
C THR A 224 7.01 3.21 -7.93
N PRO A 225 6.59 2.29 -8.82
CA PRO A 225 5.77 1.14 -8.44
C PRO A 225 6.39 0.32 -7.31
N GLU A 226 7.72 0.16 -7.31
CA GLU A 226 8.50 -0.56 -6.30
C GLU A 226 8.46 0.16 -4.96
N MET A 227 8.65 1.50 -4.97
CA MET A 227 8.60 2.31 -3.74
C MET A 227 7.19 2.30 -3.14
N LYS A 228 6.14 2.47 -3.94
CA LYS A 228 4.76 2.36 -3.49
C LYS A 228 4.48 0.97 -2.89
N THR A 229 4.95 -0.08 -3.54
CA THR A 229 4.81 -1.45 -3.04
C THR A 229 5.52 -1.63 -1.70
N ALA A 230 6.76 -1.18 -1.57
CA ALA A 230 7.52 -1.28 -0.31
C ALA A 230 6.82 -0.54 0.84
N MET A 231 6.31 0.68 0.59
CA MET A 231 5.57 1.47 1.57
C MET A 231 4.28 0.78 2.02
N VAL A 232 3.49 0.30 1.06
CA VAL A 232 2.22 -0.38 1.36
C VAL A 232 2.45 -1.69 2.11
N LEU A 233 3.41 -2.51 1.71
CA LEU A 233 3.73 -3.77 2.41
C LEU A 233 4.19 -3.51 3.84
N LYS A 234 5.00 -2.48 4.06
CA LYS A 234 5.43 -2.09 5.41
C LYS A 234 4.26 -1.64 6.27
N ALA A 235 3.40 -0.76 5.77
CA ALA A 235 2.22 -0.33 6.49
C ALA A 235 1.27 -1.49 6.78
N LYS A 236 1.08 -2.40 5.80
CA LYS A 236 0.25 -3.60 5.95
C LYS A 236 0.79 -4.52 7.07
N ASP A 237 2.10 -4.78 7.10
CA ASP A 237 2.69 -5.56 8.19
C ASP A 237 2.50 -4.88 9.56
N THR A 238 2.75 -3.56 9.63
CA THR A 238 2.61 -2.78 10.86
C THR A 238 1.17 -2.81 11.39
N ILE A 239 0.18 -2.61 10.51
CA ILE A 239 -1.25 -2.61 10.86
C ILE A 239 -1.72 -4.01 11.24
N ARG A 240 -1.40 -5.04 10.45
CA ARG A 240 -1.76 -6.42 10.72
C ARG A 240 -1.27 -6.91 12.10
N ARG A 241 -0.09 -6.48 12.50
CA ARG A 241 0.50 -6.78 13.82
C ARG A 241 -0.06 -5.92 14.95
N GLY A 242 -0.96 -4.97 14.67
CA GLY A 242 -1.46 -4.02 15.65
C GLY A 242 -0.35 -3.10 16.22
N CYS A 243 0.69 -2.85 15.43
CA CYS A 243 1.82 -2.02 15.81
C CYS A 243 1.67 -0.54 15.38
N LEU A 244 0.54 -0.13 14.83
CA LEU A 244 0.16 1.27 14.65
C LEU A 244 -0.99 1.57 15.61
N GLU A 245 -0.89 2.66 16.37
CA GLU A 245 -1.99 3.17 17.19
C GLU A 245 -2.40 4.57 16.72
N TYR A 246 -3.70 4.80 16.65
CA TYR A 246 -4.30 6.11 16.41
C TYR A 246 -5.64 6.23 17.12
N ASP A 247 -6.09 7.47 17.34
CA ASP A 247 -7.34 7.75 18.05
C ASP A 247 -8.55 7.12 17.37
N ALA A 248 -9.39 6.43 18.14
CA ALA A 248 -10.59 5.76 17.62
C ALA A 248 -11.60 6.73 16.98
N GLY A 249 -11.59 8.01 17.38
CA GLY A 249 -12.36 9.08 16.76
C GLY A 249 -11.79 9.57 15.43
N ALA A 250 -10.59 9.12 15.05
CA ALA A 250 -9.93 9.50 13.80
C ALA A 250 -10.44 8.72 12.59
N THR A 251 -11.72 8.87 12.27
CA THR A 251 -12.37 8.15 11.16
C THR A 251 -11.76 8.45 9.79
N ASP A 252 -11.21 9.65 9.62
CA ASP A 252 -10.47 10.08 8.44
C ASP A 252 -9.20 9.25 8.19
N VAL A 253 -8.50 8.81 9.24
CA VAL A 253 -7.34 7.89 9.13
C VAL A 253 -7.81 6.55 8.57
N THR A 254 -8.85 5.98 9.17
CA THR A 254 -9.42 4.70 8.73
C THR A 254 -9.88 4.77 7.28
N GLN A 255 -10.63 5.79 6.91
CA GLN A 255 -11.12 6.00 5.54
C GLN A 255 -9.96 6.16 4.55
N SER A 256 -8.91 6.90 4.94
CA SER A 256 -7.72 7.11 4.13
C SER A 256 -7.02 5.79 3.80
N PHE A 257 -6.78 4.93 4.79
CA PHE A 257 -6.22 3.60 4.55
C PHE A 257 -7.15 2.71 3.74
N MET A 258 -8.45 2.68 4.07
CA MET A 258 -9.44 1.88 3.35
C MET A 258 -9.64 2.32 1.90
N SER A 259 -9.22 3.52 1.50
CA SER A 259 -9.31 3.99 0.12
C SER A 259 -8.22 3.43 -0.79
N ILE A 260 -7.15 2.85 -0.24
CA ILE A 260 -6.03 2.34 -1.03
C ILE A 260 -6.41 1.02 -1.69
N ARG A 261 -6.15 0.95 -3.00
CA ARG A 261 -6.42 -0.20 -3.86
C ARG A 261 -5.16 -0.63 -4.59
N LYS A 262 -5.01 -1.93 -4.79
CA LYS A 262 -4.01 -2.46 -5.73
C LYS A 262 -4.54 -2.27 -7.15
N THR A 263 -3.76 -1.70 -8.02
CA THR A 263 -4.11 -1.46 -9.42
C THR A 263 -2.92 -1.77 -10.34
N MET A 264 -3.11 -1.62 -11.63
CA MET A 264 -2.02 -1.79 -12.61
C MET A 264 -1.50 -0.43 -13.05
N THR A 265 -0.20 -0.35 -13.32
CA THR A 265 0.37 0.81 -14.01
C THR A 265 -0.31 1.02 -15.36
N SER A 266 -0.29 2.25 -15.87
CA SER A 266 -0.87 2.59 -17.19
C SER A 266 -0.35 1.72 -18.33
N SER A 267 0.85 1.16 -18.20
CA SER A 267 1.42 0.20 -19.14
C SER A 267 0.87 -1.22 -18.99
N GLY A 268 0.11 -1.52 -17.93
CA GLY A 268 -0.42 -2.85 -17.61
C GLY A 268 0.65 -3.89 -17.24
N ARG A 269 1.90 -3.46 -17.01
CA ARG A 269 3.04 -4.39 -16.82
C ARG A 269 3.39 -4.64 -15.36
N SER A 270 3.02 -3.74 -14.45
CA SER A 270 3.37 -3.83 -13.04
C SER A 270 2.18 -3.46 -12.17
N ALA A 271 2.01 -4.15 -11.06
CA ALA A 271 1.07 -3.75 -10.04
C ALA A 271 1.58 -2.49 -9.33
N THR A 272 0.65 -1.63 -8.92
CA THR A 272 0.91 -0.43 -8.13
C THR A 272 -0.25 -0.22 -7.16
N TYR A 273 -0.21 0.86 -6.39
CA TYR A 273 -1.25 1.19 -5.43
C TYR A 273 -1.70 2.63 -5.63
N GLU A 274 -3.01 2.85 -5.56
CA GLU A 274 -3.62 4.15 -5.75
C GLU A 274 -4.83 4.31 -4.82
N ALA A 275 -5.23 5.56 -4.56
CA ALA A 275 -6.49 5.85 -3.92
C ALA A 275 -7.66 5.60 -4.88
N SER A 276 -8.75 5.01 -4.40
CA SER A 276 -9.99 4.97 -5.18
C SER A 276 -10.55 6.39 -5.30
N ARG A 277 -10.75 6.86 -6.52
CA ARG A 277 -11.36 8.16 -6.80
C ARG A 277 -12.89 8.01 -6.80
N THR A 278 -13.51 8.15 -5.64
CA THR A 278 -14.96 8.36 -5.54
C THR A 278 -15.20 9.76 -4.99
N GLU A 279 -16.28 10.43 -5.42
CA GLU A 279 -16.59 11.82 -5.01
C GLU A 279 -16.74 11.99 -3.49
N GLU A 280 -16.98 10.90 -2.75
CA GLU A 280 -17.13 10.88 -1.29
C GLU A 280 -15.90 10.35 -0.55
N ALA A 281 -14.93 9.74 -1.24
CA ALA A 281 -13.74 9.21 -0.59
C ALA A 281 -12.71 10.32 -0.43
N SER A 282 -12.42 10.66 0.82
CA SER A 282 -11.21 11.35 1.22
C SER A 282 -10.02 10.74 0.48
N HIS A 283 -9.23 11.59 -0.14
CA HIS A 283 -7.97 11.20 -0.73
C HIS A 283 -7.13 10.42 0.30
N ALA A 284 -6.33 9.46 -0.14
CA ALA A 284 -5.49 8.64 0.74
C ALA A 284 -4.30 9.41 1.36
N ASP A 285 -4.38 10.73 1.45
CA ASP A 285 -3.27 11.61 1.81
C ASP A 285 -2.71 11.28 3.20
N ILE A 286 -3.58 11.02 4.19
CA ILE A 286 -3.14 10.64 5.55
C ILE A 286 -2.45 9.27 5.53
N ALA A 287 -2.97 8.32 4.76
CA ALA A 287 -2.36 6.99 4.66
C ALA A 287 -0.98 7.07 3.99
N TRP A 288 -0.85 7.83 2.88
CA TRP A 288 0.45 8.04 2.23
C TRP A 288 1.42 8.79 3.14
N ALA A 289 0.97 9.86 3.81
CA ALA A 289 1.78 10.56 4.80
C ALA A 289 2.25 9.63 5.93
N THR A 290 1.36 8.76 6.44
CA THR A 290 1.75 7.75 7.45
C THR A 290 2.82 6.81 6.91
N MET A 291 2.68 6.34 5.69
CA MET A 291 3.67 5.46 5.05
C MET A 291 5.01 6.17 4.84
N HIS A 292 5.02 7.48 4.54
CA HIS A 292 6.25 8.27 4.45
C HIS A 292 6.97 8.33 5.80
N ALA A 293 6.25 8.52 6.90
CA ALA A 293 6.84 8.50 8.24
C ALA A 293 7.41 7.11 8.58
N LEU A 294 6.68 6.04 8.27
CA LEU A 294 7.09 4.66 8.54
C LEU A 294 8.36 4.25 7.78
N LEU A 295 8.71 4.92 6.67
CA LEU A 295 9.94 4.61 5.92
C LEU A 295 11.22 4.88 6.71
N ASN A 296 11.17 5.66 7.80
CA ASN A 296 12.36 5.86 8.63
C ASN A 296 12.75 4.61 9.43
N GLU A 297 11.82 3.70 9.70
CA GLU A 297 12.17 2.42 10.30
C GLU A 297 12.76 1.50 9.24
N PRO A 298 13.95 0.91 9.45
CA PRO A 298 14.48 -0.10 8.55
C PRO A 298 13.48 -1.23 8.37
N LEU A 299 13.27 -1.69 7.15
CA LEU A 299 12.54 -2.94 6.90
C LEU A 299 13.23 -4.03 7.72
N SER A 300 12.52 -4.63 8.67
CA SER A 300 13.06 -5.76 9.44
C SER A 300 13.43 -6.83 8.43
N ALA A 301 14.73 -7.03 8.21
CA ALA A 301 15.22 -8.17 7.46
C ALA A 301 14.74 -9.41 8.22
N GLY A 302 13.80 -10.14 7.66
CA GLY A 302 13.52 -11.50 8.09
C GLY A 302 14.89 -12.19 8.23
N SER A 303 15.14 -12.83 9.34
CA SER A 303 16.41 -13.42 9.71
C SER A 303 16.98 -14.25 8.54
N GLY A 304 17.93 -13.70 7.80
CA GLY A 304 18.64 -14.48 6.79
C GLY A 304 19.19 -13.75 5.56
N MET A 305 18.77 -12.54 5.25
CA MET A 305 19.36 -11.80 4.14
C MET A 305 19.77 -10.40 4.58
N GLN A 306 21.09 -10.15 4.61
CA GLN A 306 21.58 -8.77 4.71
C GLN A 306 21.12 -8.00 3.47
N PRO A 307 20.37 -6.90 3.59
CA PRO A 307 20.08 -6.08 2.46
C PRO A 307 21.40 -5.43 2.01
N LYS A 308 21.85 -5.76 0.81
CA LYS A 308 22.76 -4.88 0.11
C LYS A 308 22.02 -3.55 -0.04
N SER A 309 22.59 -2.49 0.52
CA SER A 309 22.06 -1.12 0.46
C SER A 309 21.76 -0.74 -0.99
N ILE A 310 20.50 -0.56 -1.33
CA ILE A 310 20.03 -0.09 -2.64
C ILE A 310 19.84 1.44 -2.64
N LEU A 311 20.36 2.15 -1.67
CA LEU A 311 20.19 3.60 -1.56
C LEU A 311 21.50 4.31 -1.23
N GLU A 312 22.45 4.25 -2.15
CA GLU A 312 23.47 5.30 -2.31
C GLU A 312 23.47 5.73 -3.77
N PHE A 313 22.72 6.78 -4.05
CA PHE A 313 22.97 7.63 -5.21
C PHE A 313 23.25 9.04 -4.69
N ASN A 314 24.52 9.43 -4.87
CA ASN A 314 25.00 10.80 -4.79
C ASN A 314 24.27 11.71 -5.78
#